data_e35c0b48a90bf487f058c5f17e6e7c66
#
_entry.id   e35c0b48a90bf487f058c5f17e6e7c66
#
_cell.length_a   1.000
_cell.length_b   1.000
_cell.length_c   1.000
_cell.angle_alpha   90.00
_cell.angle_beta   90.00
_cell.angle_gamma   90.00
#
_symmetry.space_group_name_H-M   'P 1'
#
loop_
_entity.id
_entity.type
_entity.pdbx_description
1 polymer ?
#
loop_
_entity_poly.entity_id
_entity_poly.type
_entity_poly.pdbx_seq_one_letter_code
_entity_poly.pdbx_strand_id
1 'polypeptide(L)'
;EEYSEKVNKIKQYIRDGHIFQTVLSQRWTIATGQDGFDLYCELRELNPSPYLYYFNFGDFEVIGSSPEMLVKQQGNRVFTCPIAGTRPRGKTKEEDDRLHRELLADEKERAEHVMLVDLARNDMGRISEFGTVKVTDFMSVKNYSHVMHIVSMVEGRKKGSFHPFDLLASFLPAGTLSGAPKIRAMEIIEELESVRRGLYGGATGYVDFSGDMDFCITIRTMIKKGKNVYLQAGAGIVADSVPENE
;
A
#
# COMPACT_ATOMS: atom_id res chain seq x y z
N GLU A 1 -1.79 8.27 23.24
CA GLU A 1 -2.35 9.65 23.43
C GLU A 1 -2.05 10.52 22.20
N GLU A 2 -0.79 10.80 21.88
CA GLU A 2 -0.40 11.66 20.75
C GLU A 2 -0.95 11.20 19.40
N TYR A 3 -0.94 9.88 19.11
CA TYR A 3 -1.49 9.34 17.86
C TYR A 3 -3.00 9.57 17.77
N SER A 4 -3.74 9.33 18.85
CA SER A 4 -5.19 9.54 18.90
C SER A 4 -5.58 11.01 18.72
N GLU A 5 -4.76 11.95 19.22
CA GLU A 5 -4.96 13.39 18.99
C GLU A 5 -4.81 13.75 17.51
N LYS A 6 -3.78 13.18 16.85
CA LYS A 6 -3.56 13.36 15.41
C LYS A 6 -4.71 12.77 14.57
N VAL A 7 -5.22 11.60 14.95
CA VAL A 7 -6.42 11.00 14.31
C VAL A 7 -7.62 11.93 14.43
N ASN A 8 -7.88 12.50 15.62
CA ASN A 8 -8.97 13.45 15.82
C ASN A 8 -8.81 14.73 15.00
N LYS A 9 -7.57 15.22 14.83
CA LYS A 9 -7.28 16.37 13.96
C LYS A 9 -7.55 16.05 12.49
N ILE A 10 -7.20 14.86 12.02
CA ILE A 10 -7.52 14.39 10.66
C ILE A 10 -9.04 14.33 10.48
N LYS A 11 -9.78 13.77 11.44
CA LYS A 11 -11.26 13.74 11.40
C LYS A 11 -11.86 15.15 11.31
N GLN A 12 -11.21 16.16 11.91
CA GLN A 12 -11.63 17.54 11.75
C GLN A 12 -11.40 18.04 10.32
N TYR A 13 -10.22 17.77 9.71
CA TYR A 13 -9.96 18.10 8.30
C TYR A 13 -10.96 17.44 7.33
N ILE A 14 -11.40 16.21 7.64
CA ILE A 14 -12.43 15.52 6.84
C ILE A 14 -13.77 16.24 6.96
N ARG A 15 -14.20 16.60 8.19
CA ARG A 15 -15.45 17.35 8.42
C ARG A 15 -15.46 18.72 7.77
N ASP A 16 -14.31 19.39 7.73
CA ASP A 16 -14.12 20.69 7.11
C ASP A 16 -14.02 20.60 5.56
N GLY A 17 -14.09 19.39 4.99
CA GLY A 17 -14.10 19.15 3.55
C GLY A 17 -12.74 19.23 2.88
N HIS A 18 -11.64 19.18 3.63
CA HIS A 18 -10.28 19.22 3.08
C HIS A 18 -9.90 17.93 2.34
N ILE A 19 -10.29 16.79 2.92
CA ILE A 19 -9.96 15.44 2.43
C ILE A 19 -11.12 14.49 2.72
N PHE A 20 -11.14 13.35 2.04
CA PHE A 20 -12.04 12.22 2.35
C PHE A 20 -11.35 11.19 3.24
N GLN A 21 -10.04 10.97 3.01
CA GLN A 21 -9.22 10.01 3.70
C GLN A 21 -7.76 10.46 3.69
N THR A 22 -7.01 10.11 4.72
CA THR A 22 -5.54 10.15 4.71
C THR A 22 -4.96 9.03 5.55
N VAL A 23 -3.74 8.57 5.21
CA VAL A 23 -3.02 7.56 5.98
C VAL A 23 -2.08 8.25 6.94
N LEU A 24 -2.31 8.07 8.24
CA LEU A 24 -1.40 8.52 9.30
C LEU A 24 -0.50 7.38 9.73
N SER A 25 0.80 7.60 9.75
CA SER A 25 1.77 6.58 10.16
C SER A 25 2.58 6.97 11.38
N GLN A 26 3.14 5.95 12.03
CA GLN A 26 4.14 6.13 13.08
C GLN A 26 5.29 5.15 12.90
N ARG A 27 6.45 5.53 13.43
CA ARG A 27 7.68 4.76 13.35
C ARG A 27 8.11 4.26 14.71
N TRP A 28 8.53 3.00 14.75
CA TRP A 28 9.18 2.38 15.90
C TRP A 28 10.65 2.12 15.60
N THR A 29 11.46 2.19 16.65
CA THR A 29 12.89 1.83 16.62
C THR A 29 13.12 0.74 17.64
N ILE A 30 13.71 -0.37 17.20
CA ILE A 30 13.99 -1.54 18.03
C ILE A 30 15.48 -1.85 17.91
N ALA A 31 16.17 -2.01 19.02
CA ALA A 31 17.55 -2.47 19.02
C ALA A 31 17.60 -4.00 18.95
N THR A 32 18.43 -4.55 18.07
CA THR A 32 18.64 -5.99 17.92
C THR A 32 20.09 -6.31 17.58
N GLY A 33 20.55 -7.48 18.04
CA GLY A 33 21.85 -8.04 17.64
C GLY A 33 21.75 -9.04 16.47
N GLN A 34 20.50 -9.32 15.97
CA GLN A 34 20.32 -10.27 14.88
C GLN A 34 20.87 -9.74 13.56
N ASP A 35 21.35 -10.65 12.72
CA ASP A 35 21.73 -10.36 11.34
C ASP A 35 20.50 -10.01 10.49
N GLY A 36 20.67 -9.15 9.50
CA GLY A 36 19.55 -8.71 8.67
C GLY A 36 19.01 -9.82 7.77
N PHE A 37 19.87 -10.73 7.33
CA PHE A 37 19.43 -11.86 6.52
C PHE A 37 18.65 -12.89 7.35
N ASP A 38 19.04 -13.09 8.61
CA ASP A 38 18.28 -13.94 9.54
C ASP A 38 16.86 -13.36 9.78
N LEU A 39 16.76 -12.04 9.99
CA LEU A 39 15.46 -11.35 10.09
C LEU A 39 14.61 -11.52 8.81
N TYR A 40 15.24 -11.51 7.64
CA TYR A 40 14.55 -11.78 6.38
C TYR A 40 14.02 -13.22 6.32
N CYS A 41 14.82 -14.20 6.75
CA CYS A 41 14.40 -15.61 6.77
C CYS A 41 13.20 -15.81 7.69
N GLU A 42 13.22 -15.24 8.89
CA GLU A 42 12.09 -15.28 9.82
C GLU A 42 10.84 -14.59 9.25
N LEU A 43 11.00 -13.39 8.67
CA LEU A 43 9.89 -12.66 8.06
C LEU A 43 9.23 -13.45 6.93
N ARG A 44 10.03 -14.10 6.09
CA ARG A 44 9.54 -14.95 4.98
C ARG A 44 8.69 -16.11 5.47
N GLU A 45 9.03 -16.70 6.61
CA GLU A 45 8.27 -17.81 7.20
C GLU A 45 6.99 -17.32 7.88
N LEU A 46 7.09 -16.20 8.62
CA LEU A 46 5.97 -15.65 9.37
C LEU A 46 4.91 -15.01 8.48
N ASN A 47 5.32 -14.32 7.43
CA ASN A 47 4.42 -13.53 6.59
C ASN A 47 4.82 -13.61 5.11
N PRO A 48 4.64 -14.76 4.45
CA PRO A 48 4.88 -14.87 3.01
C PRO A 48 3.94 -13.94 2.24
N SER A 49 4.52 -13.13 1.35
CA SER A 49 3.82 -12.15 0.52
C SER A 49 4.34 -12.23 -0.92
N PRO A 50 3.60 -11.70 -1.92
CA PRO A 50 4.03 -11.72 -3.31
C PRO A 50 5.38 -11.06 -3.57
N TYR A 51 5.75 -10.08 -2.74
CA TYR A 51 7.00 -9.34 -2.86
C TYR A 51 7.83 -9.51 -1.60
N LEU A 52 8.77 -10.44 -1.66
CA LEU A 52 9.77 -10.70 -0.61
C LEU A 52 11.11 -10.19 -1.07
N TYR A 53 11.78 -9.38 -0.27
CA TYR A 53 13.06 -8.81 -0.63
C TYR A 53 13.99 -8.57 0.55
N TYR A 54 15.29 -8.74 0.26
CA TYR A 54 16.41 -8.38 1.12
C TYR A 54 17.44 -7.64 0.29
N PHE A 55 17.76 -6.43 0.69
CA PHE A 55 18.82 -5.64 0.08
C PHE A 55 19.84 -5.25 1.15
N ASN A 56 21.12 -5.45 0.85
CA ASN A 56 22.22 -4.97 1.66
C ASN A 56 22.98 -3.89 0.88
N PHE A 57 22.89 -2.65 1.36
CA PHE A 57 23.56 -1.49 0.77
C PHE A 57 24.88 -1.13 1.49
N GLY A 58 25.36 -2.00 2.36
CA GLY A 58 26.56 -1.76 3.20
C GLY A 58 26.20 -1.00 4.47
N ASP A 59 25.82 0.27 4.35
CA ASP A 59 25.50 1.14 5.49
C ASP A 59 24.14 0.80 6.14
N PHE A 60 23.23 0.19 5.40
CA PHE A 60 21.92 -0.23 5.87
C PHE A 60 21.37 -1.39 5.05
N GLU A 61 20.41 -2.09 5.62
CA GLU A 61 19.72 -3.22 5.00
C GLU A 61 18.22 -2.93 4.92
N VAL A 62 17.56 -3.41 3.86
CA VAL A 62 16.13 -3.30 3.65
C VAL A 62 15.53 -4.71 3.56
N ILE A 63 14.58 -4.99 4.43
CA ILE A 63 14.01 -6.33 4.64
C ILE A 63 12.49 -6.19 4.56
N GLY A 64 11.87 -6.78 3.55
CA GLY A 64 10.46 -6.55 3.34
C GLY A 64 9.66 -7.76 2.85
N SER A 65 8.38 -7.71 3.18
CA SER A 65 7.35 -8.67 2.76
C SER A 65 6.07 -7.92 2.37
N SER A 66 6.11 -7.23 1.21
CA SER A 66 4.99 -6.41 0.76
C SER A 66 3.92 -7.24 0.05
N PRO A 67 2.64 -7.06 0.39
CA PRO A 67 1.55 -7.73 -0.30
C PRO A 67 1.05 -6.99 -1.53
N GLU A 68 1.40 -5.71 -1.70
CA GLU A 68 0.68 -4.79 -2.58
C GLU A 68 1.52 -4.34 -3.77
N MET A 69 1.05 -4.67 -4.97
CA MET A 69 1.59 -4.16 -6.21
C MET A 69 1.34 -2.65 -6.33
N LEU A 70 2.42 -1.88 -6.53
CA LEU A 70 2.29 -0.47 -6.91
C LEU A 70 2.00 -0.35 -8.40
N VAL A 71 2.91 -0.86 -9.23
CA VAL A 71 2.80 -0.84 -10.67
C VAL A 71 3.65 -1.94 -11.30
N LYS A 72 3.10 -2.58 -12.33
CA LYS A 72 3.79 -3.56 -13.16
C LYS A 72 3.63 -3.18 -14.63
N GLN A 73 4.71 -3.27 -15.42
CA GLN A 73 4.69 -3.13 -16.87
C GLN A 73 5.15 -4.42 -17.52
N GLN A 74 4.43 -4.84 -18.55
CA GLN A 74 4.79 -5.96 -19.43
C GLN A 74 4.58 -5.51 -20.89
N GLY A 75 5.67 -5.26 -21.59
CA GLY A 75 5.61 -4.65 -22.92
C GLY A 75 4.96 -3.27 -22.87
N ASN A 76 3.84 -3.11 -23.57
CA ASN A 76 3.07 -1.87 -23.58
C ASN A 76 1.87 -1.85 -22.59
N ARG A 77 1.67 -2.92 -21.84
CA ARG A 77 0.59 -3.02 -20.83
C ARG A 77 1.10 -2.65 -19.46
N VAL A 78 0.32 -1.86 -18.74
CA VAL A 78 0.60 -1.44 -17.38
C VAL A 78 -0.54 -1.89 -16.48
N PHE A 79 -0.19 -2.34 -15.29
CA PHE A 79 -1.12 -2.89 -14.29
C PHE A 79 -0.88 -2.25 -12.93
N THR A 80 -1.95 -2.07 -12.17
CA THR A 80 -1.91 -1.80 -10.73
C THR A 80 -3.05 -2.56 -10.06
N CYS A 81 -2.86 -2.92 -8.78
CA CYS A 81 -3.80 -3.78 -8.07
C CYS A 81 -4.12 -3.17 -6.71
N PRO A 82 -5.08 -2.22 -6.63
CA PRO A 82 -5.52 -1.71 -5.35
C PRO A 82 -6.15 -2.82 -4.50
N ILE A 83 -5.77 -2.84 -3.23
CA ILE A 83 -6.22 -3.79 -2.22
C ILE A 83 -6.85 -3.00 -1.08
N ALA A 84 -8.05 -3.40 -0.66
CA ALA A 84 -8.74 -2.85 0.50
C ALA A 84 -9.59 -3.91 1.18
N GLY A 85 -10.10 -3.58 2.35
CA GLY A 85 -10.92 -4.50 3.12
C GLY A 85 -10.15 -5.72 3.61
N THR A 86 -10.36 -6.11 4.84
CA THR A 86 -9.66 -7.25 5.42
C THR A 86 -10.60 -8.06 6.30
N ARG A 87 -10.55 -9.38 6.14
CA ARG A 87 -11.11 -10.34 7.10
C ARG A 87 -10.10 -11.44 7.37
N PRO A 88 -10.07 -12.00 8.58
CA PRO A 88 -9.25 -13.17 8.86
C PRO A 88 -9.72 -14.37 8.04
N ARG A 89 -8.86 -15.37 7.87
CA ARG A 89 -9.25 -16.66 7.31
C ARG A 89 -10.10 -17.44 8.32
N GLY A 90 -11.12 -18.10 7.82
CA GLY A 90 -11.92 -19.02 8.60
C GLY A 90 -11.15 -20.31 8.94
N LYS A 91 -11.52 -20.95 10.05
CA LYS A 91 -10.94 -22.25 10.44
C LYS A 91 -11.51 -23.40 9.62
N THR A 92 -12.68 -23.20 9.01
CA THR A 92 -13.35 -24.16 8.12
C THR A 92 -13.71 -23.47 6.81
N LYS A 93 -14.03 -24.27 5.78
CA LYS A 93 -14.46 -23.73 4.50
C LYS A 93 -15.77 -22.93 4.61
N GLU A 94 -16.70 -23.42 5.43
CA GLU A 94 -17.98 -22.75 5.66
C GLU A 94 -17.81 -21.39 6.34
N GLU A 95 -16.86 -21.30 7.27
CA GLU A 95 -16.49 -20.05 7.93
C GLU A 95 -15.79 -19.08 6.95
N ASP A 96 -14.87 -19.57 6.13
CA ASP A 96 -14.25 -18.77 5.05
C ASP A 96 -15.31 -18.22 4.09
N ASP A 97 -16.25 -19.04 3.64
CA ASP A 97 -17.33 -18.63 2.74
C ASP A 97 -18.29 -17.61 3.40
N ARG A 98 -18.47 -17.68 4.71
CA ARG A 98 -19.25 -16.69 5.48
C ARG A 98 -18.50 -15.36 5.53
N LEU A 99 -17.24 -15.36 5.95
CA LEU A 99 -16.40 -14.16 6.05
C LEU A 99 -16.20 -13.48 4.69
N HIS A 100 -16.09 -14.26 3.62
CA HIS A 100 -16.06 -13.76 2.24
C HIS A 100 -17.34 -12.97 1.90
N ARG A 101 -18.52 -13.53 2.20
CA ARG A 101 -19.80 -12.84 1.95
C ARG A 101 -19.97 -11.60 2.82
N GLU A 102 -19.57 -11.67 4.09
CA GLU A 102 -19.58 -10.53 5.01
C GLU A 102 -18.69 -9.39 4.49
N LEU A 103 -17.48 -9.71 4.01
CA LEU A 103 -16.56 -8.72 3.45
C LEU A 103 -17.16 -8.02 2.22
N LEU A 104 -17.76 -8.76 1.30
CA LEU A 104 -18.40 -8.19 0.10
C LEU A 104 -19.71 -7.47 0.39
N ALA A 105 -20.37 -7.76 1.51
CA ALA A 105 -21.61 -7.09 1.94
C ALA A 105 -21.34 -5.81 2.74
N ASP A 106 -20.10 -5.61 3.23
CA ASP A 106 -19.73 -4.45 4.03
C ASP A 106 -19.68 -3.19 3.16
N GLU A 107 -20.63 -2.28 3.38
CA GLU A 107 -20.77 -1.05 2.57
C GLU A 107 -19.57 -0.11 2.73
N LYS A 108 -18.98 -0.04 3.94
CA LYS A 108 -17.80 0.80 4.23
C LYS A 108 -16.59 0.30 3.45
N GLU A 109 -16.28 -1.01 3.55
CA GLU A 109 -15.15 -1.64 2.85
C GLU A 109 -15.29 -1.50 1.33
N ARG A 110 -16.51 -1.67 0.81
CA ARG A 110 -16.80 -1.48 -0.62
C ARG A 110 -16.62 -0.03 -1.07
N ALA A 111 -17.11 0.94 -0.29
CA ALA A 111 -16.99 2.36 -0.62
C ALA A 111 -15.51 2.78 -0.63
N GLU A 112 -14.74 2.35 0.36
CA GLU A 112 -13.29 2.57 0.41
C GLU A 112 -12.59 1.95 -0.80
N HIS A 113 -12.93 0.69 -1.14
CA HIS A 113 -12.34 0.01 -2.29
C HIS A 113 -12.65 0.72 -3.61
N VAL A 114 -13.89 1.18 -3.83
CA VAL A 114 -14.26 1.98 -5.03
C VAL A 114 -13.40 3.24 -5.12
N MET A 115 -13.21 3.94 -4.01
CA MET A 115 -12.37 5.15 -3.98
C MET A 115 -10.92 4.84 -4.37
N LEU A 116 -10.34 3.74 -3.87
CA LEU A 116 -8.98 3.31 -4.22
C LEU A 116 -8.87 2.88 -5.70
N VAL A 117 -9.89 2.23 -6.25
CA VAL A 117 -9.95 1.89 -7.68
C VAL A 117 -10.00 3.14 -8.53
N ASP A 118 -10.80 4.15 -8.16
CA ASP A 118 -10.86 5.41 -8.89
C ASP A 118 -9.55 6.18 -8.82
N LEU A 119 -8.86 6.16 -7.68
CA LEU A 119 -7.53 6.74 -7.52
C LEU A 119 -6.51 6.01 -8.42
N ALA A 120 -6.53 4.69 -8.45
CA ALA A 120 -5.70 3.87 -9.34
C ALA A 120 -5.98 4.14 -10.83
N ARG A 121 -7.26 4.31 -11.21
CA ARG A 121 -7.65 4.71 -12.58
C ARG A 121 -7.14 6.10 -12.95
N ASN A 122 -7.15 7.04 -12.02
CA ASN A 122 -6.62 8.38 -12.22
C ASN A 122 -5.09 8.34 -12.47
N ASP A 123 -4.34 7.63 -11.62
CA ASP A 123 -2.89 7.48 -11.78
C ASP A 123 -2.56 6.77 -13.11
N MET A 124 -3.28 5.70 -13.45
CA MET A 124 -3.16 4.98 -14.71
C MET A 124 -3.48 5.87 -15.93
N GLY A 125 -4.47 6.74 -15.83
CA GLY A 125 -4.90 7.63 -16.91
C GLY A 125 -3.83 8.63 -17.37
N ARG A 126 -2.93 8.99 -16.47
CA ARG A 126 -1.81 9.92 -16.78
C ARG A 126 -0.85 9.33 -17.79
N ILE A 127 -0.61 8.02 -17.70
CA ILE A 127 0.40 7.32 -18.50
C ILE A 127 -0.18 6.45 -19.63
N SER A 128 -1.49 6.27 -19.67
CA SER A 128 -2.14 5.37 -20.63
C SER A 128 -2.70 6.11 -21.83
N GLU A 129 -2.73 5.44 -22.98
CA GLU A 129 -3.45 5.87 -24.16
C GLU A 129 -4.93 6.11 -23.81
N PHE A 130 -5.52 7.14 -24.40
CA PHE A 130 -6.91 7.49 -24.16
C PHE A 130 -7.85 6.31 -24.47
N GLY A 131 -8.80 6.05 -23.56
CA GLY A 131 -9.79 4.97 -23.71
C GLY A 131 -9.27 3.56 -23.44
N THR A 132 -7.99 3.39 -23.03
CA THR A 132 -7.42 2.05 -22.75
C THR A 132 -7.46 1.63 -21.29
N VAL A 133 -7.72 2.57 -20.37
CA VAL A 133 -7.81 2.25 -18.93
C VAL A 133 -9.07 1.43 -18.66
N LYS A 134 -8.89 0.25 -18.11
CA LYS A 134 -9.97 -0.71 -17.79
C LYS A 134 -9.77 -1.29 -16.40
N VAL A 135 -10.89 -1.57 -15.74
CA VAL A 135 -10.91 -2.43 -14.55
C VAL A 135 -11.26 -3.83 -15.04
N THR A 136 -10.29 -4.74 -15.04
CA THR A 136 -10.43 -6.09 -15.62
C THR A 136 -10.88 -7.12 -14.61
N ASP A 137 -10.62 -6.89 -13.33
CA ASP A 137 -11.13 -7.67 -12.21
C ASP A 137 -11.61 -6.67 -11.15
N PHE A 138 -12.89 -6.69 -10.80
CA PHE A 138 -13.47 -5.70 -9.92
C PHE A 138 -14.07 -6.35 -8.67
N MET A 139 -13.58 -5.94 -7.50
CA MET A 139 -14.04 -6.43 -6.20
C MET A 139 -13.96 -7.95 -6.02
N SER A 140 -12.90 -8.59 -6.55
CA SER A 140 -12.63 -10.00 -6.25
C SER A 140 -12.07 -10.15 -4.84
N VAL A 141 -12.50 -11.19 -4.13
CA VAL A 141 -11.86 -11.55 -2.86
C VAL A 141 -10.71 -12.51 -3.12
N LYS A 142 -9.51 -12.13 -2.68
CA LYS A 142 -8.31 -12.97 -2.75
C LYS A 142 -7.94 -13.47 -1.36
N ASN A 143 -7.73 -14.76 -1.26
CA ASN A 143 -7.31 -15.43 -0.04
C ASN A 143 -5.78 -15.46 0.05
N TYR A 144 -5.24 -14.94 1.14
CA TYR A 144 -3.84 -15.04 1.53
C TYR A 144 -3.69 -16.04 2.70
N SER A 145 -2.49 -16.22 3.20
CA SER A 145 -2.21 -17.21 4.26
C SER A 145 -3.06 -17.01 5.52
N HIS A 146 -3.23 -15.76 5.98
CA HIS A 146 -3.89 -15.43 7.25
C HIS A 146 -5.12 -14.54 7.11
N VAL A 147 -5.27 -13.88 5.97
CA VAL A 147 -6.34 -12.92 5.72
C VAL A 147 -6.91 -13.07 4.31
N MET A 148 -8.08 -12.47 4.07
CA MET A 148 -8.64 -12.25 2.74
C MET A 148 -8.83 -10.74 2.53
N HIS A 149 -8.68 -10.31 1.29
CA HIS A 149 -8.82 -8.91 0.90
C HIS A 149 -9.71 -8.77 -0.33
N ILE A 150 -10.38 -7.61 -0.45
CA ILE A 150 -10.99 -7.19 -1.71
C ILE A 150 -9.87 -6.62 -2.58
N VAL A 151 -9.77 -7.12 -3.80
CA VAL A 151 -8.79 -6.67 -4.79
C VAL A 151 -9.47 -6.30 -6.09
N SER A 152 -8.89 -5.36 -6.83
CA SER A 152 -9.27 -5.06 -8.20
C SER A 152 -8.02 -4.92 -9.06
N MET A 153 -8.14 -5.24 -10.35
CA MET A 153 -7.06 -5.06 -11.30
C MET A 153 -7.40 -3.92 -12.25
N VAL A 154 -6.56 -2.91 -12.29
CA VAL A 154 -6.64 -1.81 -13.24
C VAL A 154 -5.52 -1.95 -14.25
N GLU A 155 -5.85 -1.94 -15.53
CA GLU A 155 -4.87 -2.00 -16.59
C GLU A 155 -5.03 -0.86 -17.60
N GLY A 156 -3.95 -0.53 -18.28
CA GLY A 156 -3.92 0.44 -19.36
C GLY A 156 -2.82 0.13 -20.36
N ARG A 157 -2.88 0.74 -21.54
CA ARG A 157 -1.82 0.69 -22.54
C ARG A 157 -0.96 1.95 -22.42
N LYS A 158 0.33 1.76 -22.21
CA LYS A 158 1.31 2.85 -22.06
C LYS A 158 1.32 3.77 -23.27
N LYS A 159 1.26 5.08 -23.06
CA LYS A 159 1.49 6.10 -24.09
C LYS A 159 2.95 6.08 -24.54
N GLY A 160 3.18 6.07 -25.85
CA GLY A 160 4.45 6.39 -26.51
C GLY A 160 5.70 5.85 -25.78
N SER A 161 6.66 6.73 -25.59
CA SER A 161 8.01 6.42 -25.09
C SER A 161 8.22 6.80 -23.62
N PHE A 162 7.23 6.61 -22.74
CA PHE A 162 7.47 6.78 -21.30
C PHE A 162 8.60 5.87 -20.84
N HIS A 163 9.61 6.46 -20.23
CA HIS A 163 10.65 5.70 -19.54
C HIS A 163 10.06 4.97 -18.33
N PRO A 164 10.54 3.77 -17.95
CA PRO A 164 10.02 3.07 -16.76
C PRO A 164 9.98 3.91 -15.49
N PHE A 165 10.96 4.78 -15.26
CA PHE A 165 10.96 5.67 -14.09
C PHE A 165 9.94 6.80 -14.18
N ASP A 166 9.59 7.31 -15.36
CA ASP A 166 8.49 8.28 -15.52
C ASP A 166 7.15 7.62 -15.17
N LEU A 167 7.02 6.36 -15.57
CA LEU A 167 5.87 5.54 -15.28
C LEU A 167 5.76 5.28 -13.76
N LEU A 168 6.85 4.87 -13.12
CA LEU A 168 6.91 4.70 -11.67
C LEU A 168 6.54 6.00 -10.93
N ALA A 169 7.09 7.14 -11.35
CA ALA A 169 6.83 8.45 -10.76
C ALA A 169 5.34 8.85 -10.81
N SER A 170 4.60 8.38 -11.83
CA SER A 170 3.16 8.67 -11.96
C SER A 170 2.30 7.99 -10.90
N PHE A 171 2.78 6.89 -10.31
CA PHE A 171 2.10 6.15 -9.24
C PHE A 171 2.57 6.55 -7.84
N LEU A 172 3.64 7.34 -7.73
CA LEU A 172 4.15 7.80 -6.44
C LEU A 172 3.64 9.19 -6.07
N PRO A 173 3.36 9.41 -4.78
CA PRO A 173 3.21 8.40 -3.73
C PRO A 173 1.96 7.54 -3.96
N ALA A 174 2.00 6.30 -3.48
CA ALA A 174 0.87 5.38 -3.58
C ALA A 174 -0.40 5.96 -2.93
N GLY A 175 -1.55 5.82 -3.62
CA GLY A 175 -2.82 6.33 -3.11
C GLY A 175 -3.23 5.70 -1.79
N THR A 176 -3.02 4.40 -1.66
CA THR A 176 -3.29 3.61 -0.44
C THR A 176 -2.42 3.99 0.76
N LEU A 177 -1.34 4.74 0.55
CA LEU A 177 -0.43 5.24 1.59
C LEU A 177 -0.47 6.77 1.77
N SER A 178 -1.24 7.48 0.96
CA SER A 178 -1.40 8.93 1.04
C SER A 178 -2.83 9.32 1.41
N GLY A 179 -3.72 9.40 0.49
CA GLY A 179 -5.13 9.72 0.70
C GLY A 179 -5.78 10.42 -0.47
N ALA A 180 -6.98 10.93 -0.26
CA ALA A 180 -7.81 11.55 -1.28
C ALA A 180 -8.45 12.84 -0.77
N PRO A 181 -8.32 13.98 -1.47
CA PRO A 181 -7.44 14.27 -2.63
C PRO A 181 -5.95 14.17 -2.26
N LYS A 182 -5.14 13.56 -3.14
CA LYS A 182 -3.75 13.16 -2.85
C LYS A 182 -2.87 14.30 -2.35
N ILE A 183 -2.87 15.45 -3.00
CA ILE A 183 -1.99 16.58 -2.65
C ILE A 183 -2.30 17.08 -1.24
N ARG A 184 -3.59 17.34 -0.95
CA ARG A 184 -3.99 17.84 0.36
C ARG A 184 -3.74 16.82 1.48
N ALA A 185 -3.96 15.54 1.21
CA ALA A 185 -3.63 14.47 2.15
C ALA A 185 -2.13 14.45 2.48
N MET A 186 -1.25 14.63 1.49
CA MET A 186 0.20 14.71 1.70
C MET A 186 0.62 15.91 2.54
N GLU A 187 0.00 17.08 2.36
CA GLU A 187 0.25 18.27 3.19
C GLU A 187 -0.12 18.00 4.66
N ILE A 188 -1.25 17.35 4.90
CA ILE A 188 -1.69 16.97 6.26
C ILE A 188 -0.75 15.92 6.88
N ILE A 189 -0.28 14.96 6.09
CA ILE A 189 0.70 13.96 6.54
C ILE A 189 1.99 14.66 6.99
N GLU A 190 2.53 15.57 6.17
CA GLU A 190 3.76 16.33 6.50
C GLU A 190 3.58 17.19 7.75
N GLU A 191 2.37 17.73 7.98
CA GLU A 191 2.05 18.52 9.18
C GLU A 191 2.01 17.66 10.44
N LEU A 192 1.48 16.42 10.36
CA LEU A 192 1.14 15.61 11.53
C LEU A 192 2.19 14.54 11.87
N GLU A 193 2.93 14.04 10.89
CA GLU A 193 3.97 13.05 11.16
C GLU A 193 5.23 13.72 11.70
N SER A 194 5.75 13.23 12.82
CA SER A 194 6.92 13.79 13.47
C SER A 194 8.25 13.43 12.79
N VAL A 195 8.23 12.47 11.87
CA VAL A 195 9.41 11.98 11.15
C VAL A 195 9.09 11.77 9.67
N ARG A 196 10.07 12.04 8.80
CA ARG A 196 9.94 11.76 7.38
C ARG A 196 9.85 10.25 7.13
N ARG A 197 8.99 9.83 6.22
CA ARG A 197 8.71 8.42 5.92
C ARG A 197 9.92 7.66 5.37
N GLY A 198 10.81 8.33 4.63
CA GLY A 198 11.93 7.67 3.97
C GLY A 198 11.44 6.65 2.93
N LEU A 199 11.78 5.38 3.12
CA LEU A 199 11.36 4.30 2.22
C LEU A 199 9.90 3.88 2.41
N TYR A 200 9.29 4.13 3.57
CA TYR A 200 7.92 3.74 3.86
C TYR A 200 6.93 4.42 2.91
N GLY A 201 6.06 3.63 2.29
CA GLY A 201 5.10 4.12 1.29
C GLY A 201 5.71 4.49 -0.06
N GLY A 202 7.02 4.24 -0.25
CA GLY A 202 7.72 4.34 -1.52
C GLY A 202 7.53 3.09 -2.38
N ALA A 203 8.51 2.80 -3.23
CA ALA A 203 8.48 1.66 -4.15
C ALA A 203 9.74 0.81 -4.04
N THR A 204 9.54 -0.50 -4.06
CA THR A 204 10.61 -1.51 -4.12
C THR A 204 10.32 -2.46 -5.28
N GLY A 205 11.30 -2.72 -6.12
CA GLY A 205 11.13 -3.57 -7.28
C GLY A 205 12.31 -3.54 -8.22
N TYR A 206 12.08 -3.86 -9.48
CA TYR A 206 13.11 -3.90 -10.51
C TYR A 206 12.59 -3.43 -11.86
N VAL A 207 13.52 -3.01 -12.69
CA VAL A 207 13.36 -2.83 -14.14
C VAL A 207 14.31 -3.83 -14.80
N ASP A 208 13.81 -4.64 -15.71
CA ASP A 208 14.63 -5.59 -16.44
C ASP A 208 15.26 -4.97 -17.69
N PHE A 209 16.11 -5.73 -18.37
CA PHE A 209 16.81 -5.28 -19.58
C PHE A 209 15.90 -5.14 -20.81
N SER A 210 14.69 -5.69 -20.80
CA SER A 210 13.68 -5.47 -21.84
C SER A 210 12.87 -4.18 -21.62
N GLY A 211 13.02 -3.55 -20.45
CA GLY A 211 12.27 -2.37 -20.04
C GLY A 211 10.95 -2.70 -19.34
N ASP A 212 10.67 -3.98 -19.10
CA ASP A 212 9.58 -4.39 -18.22
C ASP A 212 9.93 -4.08 -16.76
N MET A 213 8.92 -3.83 -15.93
CA MET A 213 9.14 -3.51 -14.54
C MET A 213 8.07 -4.11 -13.64
N ASP A 214 8.44 -4.36 -12.37
CA ASP A 214 7.52 -4.84 -11.34
C ASP A 214 7.91 -4.23 -10.00
N PHE A 215 7.04 -3.37 -9.44
CA PHE A 215 7.26 -2.65 -8.20
C PHE A 215 6.10 -2.86 -7.23
N CYS A 216 6.43 -3.14 -5.99
CA CYS A 216 5.49 -3.11 -4.87
C CYS A 216 5.57 -1.80 -4.10
N ILE A 217 4.55 -1.55 -3.27
CA ILE A 217 4.60 -0.48 -2.26
C ILE A 217 5.51 -0.94 -1.12
N THR A 218 6.41 -0.08 -0.66
CA THR A 218 7.32 -0.37 0.46
C THR A 218 6.57 -0.26 1.79
N ILE A 219 5.89 -1.34 2.14
CA ILE A 219 5.19 -1.56 3.41
C ILE A 219 5.58 -2.92 3.98
N ARG A 220 5.28 -3.18 5.24
CA ARG A 220 5.74 -4.40 5.94
C ARG A 220 7.24 -4.60 5.77
N THR A 221 7.98 -3.49 5.96
CA THR A 221 9.39 -3.39 5.64
C THR A 221 10.16 -2.85 6.82
N MET A 222 11.25 -3.51 7.13
CA MET A 222 12.23 -3.11 8.13
C MET A 222 13.42 -2.43 7.44
N ILE A 223 13.93 -1.39 8.04
CA ILE A 223 15.23 -0.80 7.69
C ILE A 223 16.17 -1.05 8.87
N LYS A 224 17.22 -1.83 8.64
CA LYS A 224 18.24 -2.11 9.66
C LYS A 224 19.48 -1.26 9.41
N LYS A 225 19.89 -0.51 10.41
CA LYS A 225 21.13 0.29 10.39
C LYS A 225 21.90 0.06 11.67
N GLY A 226 23.03 -0.62 11.56
CA GLY A 226 23.78 -1.10 12.71
C GLY A 226 22.94 -2.01 13.60
N LYS A 227 22.78 -1.65 14.87
CA LYS A 227 21.93 -2.40 15.83
C LYS A 227 20.47 -1.96 15.86
N ASN A 228 20.10 -0.94 15.09
CA ASN A 228 18.73 -0.41 15.11
C ASN A 228 17.92 -0.93 13.91
N VAL A 229 16.71 -1.39 14.19
CA VAL A 229 15.70 -1.71 13.19
C VAL A 229 14.57 -0.68 13.29
N TYR A 230 14.24 -0.08 12.18
CA TYR A 230 13.16 0.88 12.03
C TYR A 230 11.97 0.21 11.34
N LEU A 231 10.83 0.29 11.97
CA LEU A 231 9.55 -0.19 11.48
C LEU A 231 8.59 0.98 11.37
N GLN A 232 7.81 1.03 10.30
CA GLN A 232 6.77 2.04 10.14
C GLN A 232 5.48 1.40 9.66
N ALA A 233 4.37 1.78 10.28
CA ALA A 233 3.04 1.37 9.89
C ALA A 233 2.08 2.56 10.03
N GLY A 234 0.97 2.50 9.31
CA GLY A 234 -0.05 3.53 9.34
C GLY A 234 -1.43 2.95 9.12
N ALA A 235 -2.43 3.73 9.51
CA ALA A 235 -3.83 3.43 9.30
C ALA A 235 -4.49 4.49 8.39
N GLY A 236 -5.46 4.06 7.59
CA GLY A 236 -6.29 4.93 6.77
C GLY A 236 -7.39 5.56 7.62
N ILE A 237 -7.30 6.86 7.85
CA ILE A 237 -8.25 7.60 8.68
C ILE A 237 -9.38 8.15 7.81
N VAL A 238 -10.61 7.79 8.17
CA VAL A 238 -11.88 8.27 7.58
C VAL A 238 -12.76 8.93 8.65
N ALA A 239 -13.90 9.49 8.25
CA ALA A 239 -14.80 10.19 9.17
C ALA A 239 -15.25 9.33 10.37
N ASP A 240 -15.47 8.04 10.13
CA ASP A 240 -15.96 7.08 11.13
C ASP A 240 -14.85 6.35 11.89
N SER A 241 -13.57 6.65 11.62
CA SER A 241 -12.44 6.08 12.35
C SER A 241 -12.55 6.34 13.86
N VAL A 242 -12.25 5.32 14.64
CA VAL A 242 -12.20 5.38 16.11
C VAL A 242 -10.73 5.38 16.52
N PRO A 243 -10.22 6.46 17.14
CA PRO A 243 -8.78 6.64 17.40
C PRO A 243 -8.10 5.48 18.14
N GLU A 244 -8.84 4.78 18.99
CA GLU A 244 -8.35 3.66 19.78
C GLU A 244 -8.20 2.36 18.97
N ASN A 245 -8.81 2.29 17.77
CA ASN A 245 -8.82 1.10 16.91
C ASN A 245 -7.88 1.23 15.70
N GLU A 246 -7.27 2.40 15.48
CA GLU A 246 -6.42 2.70 14.33
C GLU A 246 -4.91 2.46 14.55
#